data_70b7a5fc2d580d60a77d7461eb854f6c
#
_entry.id   70b7a5fc2d580d60a77d7461eb854f6c
#
_cell.length_a   1.000
_cell.length_b   1.000
_cell.length_c   1.000
_cell.angle_alpha   90.00
_cell.angle_beta   90.00
_cell.angle_gamma   90.00
#
_symmetry.space_group_name_H-M   'P 1'
#
loop_
_entity.id
_entity.type
_entity.pdbx_description
1 polymer ?
#
loop_
_entity_poly.entity_id
_entity_poly.type
_entity_poly.pdbx_seq_one_letter_code
_entity_poly.pdbx_strand_id
1 'polypeptide(L)'
;MKIAVLANEESWNELVTEIDGIDFTRCEGFSDLLQNKNADACFNLLDNAADMDYSGFENPVFINSVHTALGQIKTGKNTYRINGWHGFIKRPIWEIAGNPDSKATAVLSTLQKKLVTVPDEPGFIAARIIAMIINEAYFAKEEQVSTENEIDI
;
A
#
# COMPACT_ATOMS: atom_id res chain seq x y z
N MET A 1 -1.10 6.26 -19.79
CA MET A 1 -0.85 6.64 -18.38
C MET A 1 0.53 6.16 -17.99
N LYS A 2 1.37 7.03 -17.41
CA LYS A 2 2.72 6.65 -16.94
C LYS A 2 2.71 6.49 -15.43
N ILE A 3 3.20 5.36 -14.93
CA ILE A 3 3.23 5.04 -13.51
C ILE A 3 4.66 4.67 -13.12
N ALA A 4 5.26 5.40 -12.18
CA ALA A 4 6.57 5.08 -11.62
C ALA A 4 6.41 4.25 -10.35
N VAL A 5 7.14 3.15 -10.24
CA VAL A 5 7.00 2.18 -9.15
C VAL A 5 8.34 1.84 -8.53
N LEU A 6 8.46 2.10 -7.24
CA LEU A 6 9.54 1.64 -6.38
C LEU A 6 9.02 0.49 -5.53
N ALA A 7 9.49 -0.71 -5.81
CA ALA A 7 9.00 -1.93 -5.18
C ALA A 7 10.06 -3.03 -5.18
N ASN A 8 9.95 -3.97 -4.24
CA ASN A 8 10.64 -5.25 -4.34
C ASN A 8 10.00 -6.10 -5.45
N GLU A 9 10.59 -7.26 -5.74
CA GLU A 9 10.13 -8.13 -6.84
C GLU A 9 8.70 -8.64 -6.63
N GLU A 10 8.35 -9.01 -5.41
CA GLU A 10 7.03 -9.53 -5.06
C GLU A 10 5.94 -8.48 -5.24
N SER A 11 6.11 -7.30 -4.64
CA SER A 11 5.17 -6.19 -4.76
C SER A 11 5.06 -5.66 -6.18
N TRP A 12 6.17 -5.67 -6.95
CA TRP A 12 6.15 -5.37 -8.36
C TRP A 12 5.24 -6.31 -9.13
N ASN A 13 5.42 -7.63 -8.95
CA ASN A 13 4.63 -8.66 -9.64
C ASN A 13 3.16 -8.65 -9.23
N GLU A 14 2.84 -8.19 -8.02
CA GLU A 14 1.45 -8.03 -7.57
C GLU A 14 0.76 -6.80 -8.16
N LEU A 15 1.50 -5.71 -8.41
CA LEU A 15 0.95 -4.46 -8.93
C LEU A 15 0.91 -4.44 -10.46
N VAL A 16 2.03 -4.83 -11.09
CA VAL A 16 2.23 -4.67 -12.53
C VAL A 16 1.58 -5.83 -13.25
N THR A 17 0.47 -5.52 -13.90
CA THR A 17 -0.27 -6.43 -14.76
C THR A 17 -0.36 -5.83 -16.16
N GLU A 18 -0.55 -6.66 -17.17
CA GLU A 18 -0.78 -6.18 -18.54
C GLU A 18 -2.13 -5.47 -18.63
N ILE A 19 -2.09 -4.14 -18.56
CA ILE A 19 -3.26 -3.28 -18.74
C ILE A 19 -2.97 -2.33 -19.90
N ASP A 20 -3.80 -2.37 -20.92
CA ASP A 20 -3.66 -1.51 -22.09
C ASP A 20 -3.64 -0.02 -21.68
N GLY A 21 -2.67 0.72 -22.22
CA GLY A 21 -2.54 2.15 -22.00
C GLY A 21 -1.81 2.54 -20.71
N ILE A 22 -1.25 1.59 -19.96
CA ILE A 22 -0.37 1.87 -18.82
C ILE A 22 1.08 1.53 -19.17
N ASP A 23 1.95 2.50 -18.93
CA ASP A 23 3.40 2.38 -19.04
C ASP A 23 4.01 2.43 -17.64
N PHE A 24 4.50 1.28 -17.18
CA PHE A 24 5.13 1.16 -15.86
C PHE A 24 6.64 1.37 -15.96
N THR A 25 7.16 2.28 -15.17
CA THR A 25 8.59 2.51 -15.00
C THR A 25 9.03 1.97 -13.64
N ARG A 26 9.91 0.97 -13.64
CA ARG A 26 10.50 0.45 -12.39
C ARG A 26 11.61 1.37 -11.92
N CYS A 27 11.53 1.80 -10.66
CA CYS A 27 12.54 2.61 -10.00
C CYS A 27 13.42 1.73 -9.11
N GLU A 28 14.74 1.96 -9.14
CA GLU A 28 15.71 1.20 -8.35
C GLU A 28 15.85 1.73 -6.92
N GLY A 29 15.49 3.00 -6.70
CA GLY A 29 15.55 3.65 -5.40
C GLY A 29 14.70 4.92 -5.34
N PHE A 30 14.61 5.52 -4.15
CA PHE A 30 13.79 6.72 -3.95
C PHE A 30 14.27 7.92 -4.78
N SER A 31 15.59 8.04 -5.01
CA SER A 31 16.14 9.08 -5.89
C SER A 31 15.65 8.95 -7.32
N ASP A 32 15.49 7.73 -7.81
CA ASP A 32 14.94 7.45 -9.13
C ASP A 32 13.43 7.73 -9.18
N LEU A 33 12.69 7.37 -8.12
CA LEU A 33 11.28 7.74 -7.98
C LEU A 33 11.08 9.27 -8.01
N LEU A 34 11.98 10.05 -7.36
CA LEU A 34 11.97 11.51 -7.40
C LEU A 34 12.24 12.08 -8.81
N GLN A 35 13.10 11.44 -9.61
CA GLN A 35 13.32 11.84 -11.01
C GLN A 35 12.06 11.59 -11.86
N ASN A 36 11.26 10.60 -11.51
CA ASN A 36 10.02 10.23 -12.17
C ASN A 36 8.77 10.87 -11.54
N LYS A 37 8.90 11.88 -10.67
CA LYS A 37 7.77 12.53 -9.95
C LYS A 37 6.72 13.18 -10.85
N ASN A 38 7.04 13.41 -12.12
CA ASN A 38 6.12 13.94 -13.13
C ASN A 38 5.27 12.85 -13.81
N ALA A 39 5.45 11.56 -13.47
CA ALA A 39 4.55 10.50 -13.90
C ALA A 39 3.12 10.80 -13.44
N ASP A 40 2.13 10.22 -14.11
CA ASP A 40 0.70 10.40 -13.76
C ASP A 40 0.40 9.91 -12.33
N ALA A 41 1.16 8.91 -11.86
CA ALA A 41 1.18 8.46 -10.47
C ALA A 41 2.52 7.83 -10.09
N CYS A 42 2.83 7.83 -8.79
CA CYS A 42 3.98 7.16 -8.22
C CYS A 42 3.52 6.15 -7.15
N PHE A 43 4.21 5.02 -7.08
CA PHE A 43 4.03 4.01 -6.03
C PHE A 43 5.35 3.76 -5.33
N ASN A 44 5.34 3.81 -4.00
CA ASN A 44 6.43 3.28 -3.18
C ASN A 44 5.88 2.15 -2.31
N LEU A 45 6.21 0.92 -2.69
CA LEU A 45 5.71 -0.31 -2.08
C LEU A 45 6.74 -0.99 -1.17
N LEU A 46 7.82 -0.30 -0.84
CA LEU A 46 8.82 -0.80 0.10
C LEU A 46 8.32 -0.70 1.55
N ASP A 47 8.82 -1.55 2.42
CA ASP A 47 8.44 -1.57 3.84
C ASP A 47 8.87 -0.29 4.59
N ASN A 48 9.92 0.36 4.12
CA ASN A 48 10.41 1.63 4.67
C ASN A 48 9.87 2.87 3.93
N ALA A 49 8.79 2.75 3.17
CA ALA A 49 8.21 3.86 2.42
C ALA A 49 7.83 5.04 3.33
N ALA A 50 7.46 4.79 4.59
CA ALA A 50 7.12 5.84 5.55
C ALA A 50 8.30 6.77 5.95
N ASP A 51 9.53 6.36 5.71
CA ASP A 51 10.74 7.12 6.08
C ASP A 51 11.13 8.19 5.05
N MET A 52 10.41 8.28 3.93
CA MET A 52 10.74 9.12 2.79
C MET A 52 9.97 10.45 2.79
N ASP A 53 10.46 11.43 2.04
CA ASP A 53 9.85 12.77 1.92
C ASP A 53 9.10 12.90 0.58
N TYR A 54 7.77 12.95 0.66
CA TYR A 54 6.87 13.06 -0.50
C TYR A 54 6.34 14.48 -0.73
N SER A 55 6.80 15.48 -0.01
CA SER A 55 6.29 16.85 -0.10
C SER A 55 6.48 17.50 -1.48
N GLY A 56 7.43 16.99 -2.27
CA GLY A 56 7.73 17.49 -3.62
C GLY A 56 6.93 16.85 -4.76
N PHE A 57 5.95 15.98 -4.47
CA PHE A 57 5.14 15.33 -5.50
C PHE A 57 3.83 16.09 -5.72
N GLU A 58 3.54 16.42 -6.98
CA GLU A 58 2.31 17.12 -7.38
C GLU A 58 1.22 16.16 -7.86
N ASN A 59 1.61 14.99 -8.36
CA ASN A 59 0.71 13.92 -8.79
C ASN A 59 0.49 12.91 -7.66
N PRO A 60 -0.52 12.03 -7.75
CA PRO A 60 -0.81 11.03 -6.75
C PRO A 60 0.38 10.15 -6.41
N VAL A 61 0.66 9.99 -5.12
CA VAL A 61 1.67 9.06 -4.60
C VAL A 61 1.00 8.09 -3.64
N PHE A 62 1.15 6.81 -3.93
CA PHE A 62 0.63 5.72 -3.10
C PHE A 62 1.79 5.04 -2.39
N ILE A 63 1.72 4.99 -1.06
CA ILE A 63 2.81 4.46 -0.24
C ILE A 63 2.34 3.26 0.59
N ASN A 64 3.17 2.23 0.63
CA ASN A 64 2.99 1.14 1.59
C ASN A 64 3.35 1.66 2.99
N SER A 65 2.36 1.94 3.81
CA SER A 65 2.57 2.31 5.20
C SER A 65 1.43 1.83 6.07
N VAL A 66 1.55 0.59 6.56
CA VAL A 66 0.49 -0.03 7.36
C VAL A 66 0.50 0.50 8.79
N HIS A 67 1.66 0.72 9.38
CA HIS A 67 1.81 1.06 10.80
C HIS A 67 2.04 2.54 11.10
N THR A 68 2.41 3.36 10.09
CA THR A 68 2.69 4.79 10.27
C THR A 68 1.62 5.63 9.58
N ALA A 69 0.96 6.51 10.31
CA ALA A 69 -0.07 7.42 9.78
C ALA A 69 0.52 8.57 8.97
N LEU A 70 -0.23 9.15 8.02
CA LEU A 70 0.22 10.26 7.17
C LEU A 70 0.74 11.47 7.97
N GLY A 71 0.12 11.76 9.11
CA GLY A 71 0.55 12.85 9.98
C GLY A 71 1.95 12.67 10.59
N GLN A 72 2.55 11.50 10.49
CA GLN A 72 3.90 11.17 10.95
C GLN A 72 4.92 11.11 9.81
N ILE A 73 4.47 11.21 8.56
CA ILE A 73 5.28 11.10 7.35
C ILE A 73 5.39 12.48 6.70
N LYS A 74 6.53 12.79 6.12
CA LYS A 74 6.67 14.01 5.32
C LYS A 74 5.95 13.86 3.99
N THR A 75 4.73 14.41 3.91
CA THR A 75 3.84 14.23 2.77
C THR A 75 3.38 15.54 2.18
N GLY A 76 3.05 15.50 0.87
CA GLY A 76 2.19 16.49 0.21
C GLY A 76 0.71 16.08 0.32
N LYS A 77 -0.17 16.98 -0.13
CA LYS A 77 -1.63 16.74 -0.14
C LYS A 77 -2.09 15.56 -1.02
N ASN A 78 -1.24 15.14 -1.96
CA ASN A 78 -1.54 14.08 -2.93
C ASN A 78 -0.86 12.75 -2.56
N THR A 79 -0.54 12.56 -1.29
CA THR A 79 0.04 11.32 -0.77
C THR A 79 -1.03 10.50 -0.07
N TYR A 80 -1.09 9.23 -0.42
CA TYR A 80 -2.10 8.28 0.06
C TYR A 80 -1.42 7.03 0.59
N ARG A 81 -1.88 6.54 1.73
CA ARG A 81 -1.42 5.27 2.27
C ARG A 81 -2.28 4.13 1.76
N ILE A 82 -1.63 3.02 1.45
CA ILE A 82 -2.30 1.77 1.12
C ILE A 82 -1.74 0.62 1.97
N ASN A 83 -2.50 -0.45 2.10
CA ASN A 83 -2.01 -1.69 2.67
C ASN A 83 -1.25 -2.46 1.59
N GLY A 84 0.06 -2.29 1.59
CA GLY A 84 0.98 -2.91 0.62
C GLY A 84 1.61 -4.21 1.11
N TRP A 85 1.06 -4.89 2.11
CA TRP A 85 1.55 -6.20 2.53
C TRP A 85 1.46 -7.20 1.39
N HIS A 86 2.33 -8.20 1.42
CA HIS A 86 2.31 -9.30 0.47
C HIS A 86 0.92 -9.94 0.38
N GLY A 87 0.45 -10.14 -0.83
CA GLY A 87 -0.90 -10.67 -1.10
C GLY A 87 -2.02 -9.63 -1.07
N PHE A 88 -1.78 -8.39 -0.59
CA PHE A 88 -2.80 -7.36 -0.54
C PHE A 88 -2.84 -6.49 -1.81
N ILE A 89 -1.69 -6.23 -2.43
CA ILE A 89 -1.58 -5.41 -3.64
C ILE A 89 -2.33 -6.06 -4.82
N LYS A 90 -2.28 -7.37 -4.98
CA LYS A 90 -3.00 -8.09 -6.04
C LYS A 90 -4.52 -8.08 -5.88
N ARG A 91 -5.04 -7.79 -4.66
CA ARG A 91 -6.50 -7.80 -4.41
C ARG A 91 -7.21 -6.72 -5.23
N PRO A 92 -8.46 -6.96 -5.64
CA PRO A 92 -9.24 -5.98 -6.40
C PRO A 92 -9.78 -4.84 -5.53
N ILE A 93 -9.77 -4.98 -4.20
CA ILE A 93 -10.26 -3.97 -3.25
C ILE A 93 -9.09 -3.54 -2.38
N TRP A 94 -8.83 -2.23 -2.37
CA TRP A 94 -7.76 -1.61 -1.59
C TRP A 94 -8.30 -0.70 -0.51
N GLU A 95 -7.76 -0.83 0.68
CA GLU A 95 -7.91 0.14 1.76
C GLU A 95 -6.96 1.31 1.50
N ILE A 96 -7.51 2.53 1.52
CA ILE A 96 -6.74 3.75 1.30
C ILE A 96 -7.02 4.73 2.44
N ALA A 97 -5.96 5.28 3.03
CA ALA A 97 -6.02 6.39 3.96
C ALA A 97 -5.50 7.66 3.28
N GLY A 98 -6.09 8.78 3.65
CA GLY A 98 -5.99 10.07 2.97
C GLY A 98 -7.29 10.39 2.25
N ASN A 99 -7.39 11.56 1.66
CA ASN A 99 -8.57 11.99 0.91
C ASN A 99 -8.29 11.90 -0.59
N PRO A 100 -8.51 10.73 -1.25
CA PRO A 100 -8.18 10.55 -2.64
C PRO A 100 -8.99 11.53 -3.51
N ASP A 101 -8.29 12.32 -4.30
CA ASP A 101 -8.89 13.22 -5.27
C ASP A 101 -9.32 12.48 -6.55
N SER A 102 -9.84 13.21 -7.51
CA SER A 102 -10.29 12.65 -8.79
C SER A 102 -9.14 12.02 -9.59
N LYS A 103 -7.91 12.55 -9.47
CA LYS A 103 -6.73 11.99 -10.15
C LYS A 103 -6.35 10.65 -9.53
N ALA A 104 -6.24 10.59 -8.20
CA ALA A 104 -5.94 9.36 -7.48
C ALA A 104 -6.97 8.26 -7.77
N THR A 105 -8.26 8.64 -7.75
CA THR A 105 -9.36 7.73 -8.06
C THR A 105 -9.28 7.22 -9.50
N ALA A 106 -8.97 8.09 -10.48
CA ALA A 106 -8.82 7.70 -11.87
C ALA A 106 -7.65 6.71 -12.08
N VAL A 107 -6.50 6.95 -11.44
CA VAL A 107 -5.35 6.06 -11.48
C VAL A 107 -5.75 4.66 -11.00
N LEU A 108 -6.35 4.57 -9.81
CA LEU A 108 -6.70 3.27 -9.22
C LEU A 108 -7.84 2.57 -9.98
N SER A 109 -8.78 3.33 -10.55
CA SER A 109 -9.79 2.78 -11.44
C SER A 109 -9.17 2.17 -12.72
N THR A 110 -8.16 2.84 -13.30
CA THR A 110 -7.44 2.30 -14.48
C THR A 110 -6.68 1.02 -14.11
N LEU A 111 -6.14 0.94 -12.88
CA LEU A 111 -5.54 -0.28 -12.32
C LEU A 111 -6.59 -1.33 -11.90
N GLN A 112 -7.87 -1.11 -12.20
CA GLN A 112 -8.99 -1.99 -11.85
C GLN A 112 -9.14 -2.23 -10.34
N LYS A 113 -8.70 -1.26 -9.52
CA LYS A 113 -8.80 -1.32 -8.06
C LYS A 113 -10.03 -0.55 -7.57
N LYS A 114 -10.83 -1.20 -6.74
CA LYS A 114 -11.92 -0.56 -5.99
C LYS A 114 -11.37 -0.03 -4.66
N LEU A 115 -11.80 1.16 -4.28
CA LEU A 115 -11.32 1.83 -3.07
C LEU A 115 -12.29 1.68 -1.91
N VAL A 116 -11.73 1.42 -0.75
CA VAL A 116 -12.38 1.59 0.55
C VAL A 116 -11.58 2.65 1.31
N THR A 117 -12.12 3.85 1.43
CA THR A 117 -11.49 4.90 2.22
C THR A 117 -11.65 4.59 3.70
N VAL A 118 -10.56 4.64 4.42
CA VAL A 118 -10.49 4.35 5.85
C VAL A 118 -9.87 5.51 6.61
N PRO A 119 -10.11 5.64 7.93
CA PRO A 119 -9.40 6.61 8.77
C PRO A 119 -7.88 6.43 8.67
N ASP A 120 -7.15 7.56 8.78
CA ASP A 120 -5.69 7.54 8.78
C ASP A 120 -5.15 7.10 10.16
N GLU A 121 -5.33 5.82 10.45
CA GLU A 121 -4.90 5.17 11.68
C GLU A 121 -3.96 4.00 11.38
N PRO A 122 -3.03 3.64 12.29
CA PRO A 122 -2.20 2.46 12.14
C PRO A 122 -3.02 1.17 11.94
N GLY A 123 -2.57 0.33 11.02
CA GLY A 123 -3.05 -1.04 10.85
C GLY A 123 -4.18 -1.23 9.83
N PHE A 124 -4.76 -0.17 9.25
CA PHE A 124 -5.92 -0.31 8.37
C PHE A 124 -7.01 -1.21 9.02
N ILE A 125 -8.01 -1.65 8.30
CA ILE A 125 -9.01 -2.59 8.83
C ILE A 125 -8.46 -4.02 8.78
N ALA A 126 -7.96 -4.45 7.61
CA ALA A 126 -7.54 -5.82 7.39
C ALA A 126 -6.35 -6.24 8.26
N ALA A 127 -5.33 -5.39 8.40
CA ALA A 127 -4.18 -5.71 9.24
C ALA A 127 -4.52 -5.79 10.73
N ARG A 128 -5.45 -4.94 11.22
CA ARG A 128 -5.95 -5.05 12.60
C ARG A 128 -6.71 -6.35 12.83
N ILE A 129 -7.56 -6.77 11.90
CA ILE A 129 -8.29 -8.03 12.00
C ILE A 129 -7.30 -9.21 12.04
N ILE A 130 -6.30 -9.21 11.16
CA ILE A 130 -5.26 -10.25 11.15
C ILE A 130 -4.52 -10.27 12.48
N ALA A 131 -4.12 -9.11 13.01
CA ALA A 131 -3.44 -9.03 14.30
C ALA A 131 -4.32 -9.57 15.45
N MET A 132 -5.62 -9.31 15.43
CA MET A 132 -6.56 -9.87 16.41
C MET A 132 -6.65 -11.38 16.28
N ILE A 133 -6.76 -11.94 15.07
CA ILE A 133 -6.79 -13.39 14.84
C ILE A 133 -5.52 -14.06 15.37
N ILE A 134 -4.35 -13.45 15.08
CA ILE A 134 -3.07 -13.95 15.58
C ILE A 134 -3.03 -13.93 17.11
N ASN A 135 -3.48 -12.85 17.74
CA ASN A 135 -3.53 -12.77 19.20
C ASN A 135 -4.43 -13.83 19.82
N GLU A 136 -5.64 -14.05 19.26
CA GLU A 136 -6.55 -15.09 19.71
C GLU A 136 -5.95 -16.50 19.57
N ALA A 137 -5.22 -16.75 18.46
CA ALA A 137 -4.52 -18.02 18.27
C ALA A 137 -3.45 -18.25 19.36
N TYR A 138 -2.67 -17.21 19.70
CA TYR A 138 -1.69 -17.30 20.78
C TYR A 138 -2.35 -17.51 22.17
N PHE A 139 -3.46 -16.85 22.46
CA PHE A 139 -4.21 -17.08 23.70
C PHE A 139 -4.76 -18.50 23.78
N ALA A 140 -5.35 -19.03 22.71
CA ALA A 140 -5.85 -20.39 22.67
C ALA A 140 -4.74 -21.42 22.94
N LYS A 141 -3.53 -21.17 22.42
CA LYS A 141 -2.34 -22.00 22.68
C LYS A 141 -1.88 -21.87 24.13
N GLU A 142 -1.78 -20.67 24.68
CA GLU A 142 -1.34 -20.42 26.07
C GLU A 142 -2.31 -21.04 27.08
N GLU A 143 -3.61 -20.92 26.85
CA GLU A 143 -4.65 -21.53 27.69
C GLU A 143 -4.85 -23.04 27.45
N GLN A 144 -4.06 -23.66 26.55
CA GLN A 144 -4.12 -25.07 26.20
C GLN A 144 -5.50 -25.51 25.68
N VAL A 145 -6.25 -24.59 25.09
CA VAL A 145 -7.56 -24.87 24.46
C VAL A 145 -7.37 -25.45 23.06
N SER A 146 -6.24 -25.16 22.40
CA SER A 146 -5.89 -25.68 21.08
C SER A 146 -4.39 -25.88 20.92
N THR A 147 -3.99 -26.66 19.94
CA THR A 147 -2.58 -26.88 19.55
C THR A 147 -2.23 -26.12 18.30
N GLU A 148 -0.93 -25.91 18.02
CA GLU A 148 -0.47 -25.26 16.77
C GLU A 148 -1.06 -25.94 15.53
N ASN A 149 -1.05 -27.27 15.50
CA ASN A 149 -1.58 -28.03 14.36
C ASN A 149 -3.09 -27.88 14.16
N GLU A 150 -3.84 -27.54 15.19
CA GLU A 150 -5.29 -27.28 15.10
C GLU A 150 -5.60 -25.83 14.74
N ILE A 151 -4.68 -24.91 15.00
CA ILE A 151 -4.82 -23.48 14.66
C ILE A 151 -4.47 -23.21 13.18
N ASP A 152 -3.53 -23.97 12.63
CA ASP A 152 -2.98 -23.78 11.28
C ASP A 152 -3.74 -24.53 10.16
N ILE A 153 -4.95 -24.99 10.41
CA ILE A 153 -5.79 -25.68 9.41
C ILE A 153 -6.43 -24.73 8.40
#